data_b3f783384ce9e988da9d46ecfcef59e5
#
_entry.id   b3f783384ce9e988da9d46ecfcef59e5
#
_cell.length_a   1.000
_cell.length_b   1.000
_cell.length_c   1.000
_cell.angle_alpha   90.00
_cell.angle_beta   90.00
_cell.angle_gamma   90.00
#
_symmetry.space_group_name_H-M   'P 1'
#
loop_
_entity.id
_entity.type
_entity.pdbx_description
1 polymer ?
#
loop_
_entity_poly.entity_id
_entity_poly.type
_entity_poly.pdbx_seq_one_letter_code
_entity_poly.pdbx_strand_id
1 'polypeptide(L)'
;SSRASSVIVSIASRCAATAVREFNEAIHRAIGIENIACIIEQPTLESFGEMCANENVRLLCVTGGPGVVDAAMKTGKRAICAGPGNPPVLVDATADIDRAARCVVQGAAYDNNLLCIGEKEVFVLDSVADAFMSALEKHAAVRLNGSQLDALTQAAFVFPEGQGAGCGHAATNKDFIGKDVPVLAQAAGVRVPSGTQLLFAETDANHLFVDEEQMMPMLPIVRVRSVEEGVEAARKAEHNYRHTAIIHSHDVNHMTAMGRALDTTLFIKNGPSMAGLGLGGEGYLSFSIATPTGEGVTNPRTFTRVRRCVMVDNLRIY
;
A
#
# COMPACT_ATOMS: atom_id res chain seq x y z
N SER A 1 10.82 -34.02 -19.43
CA SER A 1 10.68 -33.91 -17.97
C SER A 1 10.29 -32.48 -17.62
N SER A 2 9.05 -32.26 -17.22
CA SER A 2 8.61 -31.00 -16.63
C SER A 2 9.32 -30.86 -15.30
N ARG A 3 10.37 -30.02 -15.23
CA ARG A 3 10.92 -29.62 -13.93
C ARG A 3 9.86 -28.77 -13.25
N ALA A 4 9.31 -29.27 -12.16
CA ALA A 4 8.49 -28.45 -11.27
C ALA A 4 9.34 -27.26 -10.81
N SER A 5 8.82 -26.05 -10.95
CA SER A 5 9.49 -24.86 -10.44
C SER A 5 9.08 -24.68 -8.98
N SER A 6 10.04 -24.65 -8.08
CA SER A 6 9.81 -24.34 -6.67
C SER A 6 9.81 -22.83 -6.45
N VAL A 7 9.04 -22.38 -5.46
CA VAL A 7 9.04 -21.00 -4.98
C VAL A 7 9.89 -20.94 -3.72
N ILE A 8 10.80 -19.98 -3.65
CA ILE A 8 11.59 -19.71 -2.44
C ILE A 8 11.03 -18.42 -1.81
N VAL A 9 10.61 -18.53 -0.55
CA VAL A 9 10.05 -17.41 0.22
C VAL A 9 11.12 -16.89 1.18
N SER A 10 11.32 -15.59 1.20
CA SER A 10 12.22 -14.92 2.14
C SER A 10 11.41 -13.81 2.83
N ILE A 11 10.92 -14.12 4.02
CA ILE A 11 10.13 -13.17 4.84
C ILE A 11 10.35 -13.47 6.32
N ALA A 12 10.61 -12.46 7.12
CA ALA A 12 10.80 -12.58 8.57
C ALA A 12 9.48 -12.78 9.31
N SER A 13 8.85 -13.95 9.14
CA SER A 13 7.58 -14.28 9.79
C SER A 13 7.49 -15.75 10.15
N ARG A 14 7.23 -16.05 11.44
CA ARG A 14 6.98 -17.41 11.92
C ARG A 14 5.71 -18.01 11.31
N CYS A 15 4.68 -17.18 11.09
CA CYS A 15 3.44 -17.63 10.46
C CYS A 15 3.67 -18.07 9.02
N ALA A 16 4.55 -17.39 8.27
CA ALA A 16 4.89 -17.77 6.90
C ALA A 16 5.57 -19.15 6.84
N ALA A 17 6.46 -19.46 7.78
CA ALA A 17 7.11 -20.77 7.84
C ALA A 17 6.10 -21.90 8.11
N THR A 18 5.14 -21.68 8.99
CA THR A 18 4.05 -22.64 9.23
C THR A 18 3.18 -22.82 7.98
N ALA A 19 2.77 -21.71 7.37
CA ALA A 19 1.96 -21.76 6.14
C ALA A 19 2.64 -22.53 5.02
N VAL A 20 3.94 -22.30 4.78
CA VAL A 20 4.69 -23.02 3.73
C VAL A 20 4.75 -24.52 4.00
N ARG A 21 4.92 -24.95 5.26
CA ARG A 21 4.86 -26.38 5.62
C ARG A 21 3.50 -26.99 5.32
N GLU A 22 2.42 -26.34 5.77
CA GLU A 22 1.05 -26.80 5.54
C GLU A 22 0.71 -26.89 4.04
N PHE A 23 1.16 -25.91 3.25
CA PHE A 23 1.01 -25.94 1.79
C PHE A 23 1.73 -27.14 1.17
N ASN A 24 2.97 -27.40 1.53
CA ASN A 24 3.73 -28.55 0.99
C ASN A 24 3.07 -29.87 1.38
N GLU A 25 2.60 -30.04 2.62
CA GLU A 25 1.89 -31.24 3.03
C GLU A 25 0.56 -31.41 2.26
N ALA A 26 -0.20 -30.34 2.05
CA ALA A 26 -1.43 -30.40 1.28
C ALA A 26 -1.16 -30.81 -0.19
N ILE A 27 -0.13 -30.23 -0.81
CA ILE A 27 0.29 -30.54 -2.17
C ILE A 27 0.78 -32.00 -2.26
N HIS A 28 1.59 -32.44 -1.29
CA HIS A 28 2.06 -33.81 -1.25
C HIS A 28 0.92 -34.82 -1.15
N ARG A 29 -0.06 -34.56 -0.27
CA ARG A 29 -1.26 -35.39 -0.14
C ARG A 29 -2.10 -35.44 -1.42
N ALA A 30 -2.17 -34.33 -2.16
CA ALA A 30 -3.00 -34.21 -3.35
C ALA A 30 -2.38 -34.84 -4.62
N ILE A 31 -1.07 -34.64 -4.82
CA ILE A 31 -0.40 -34.99 -6.10
C ILE A 31 0.98 -35.64 -5.93
N GLY A 32 1.44 -35.95 -4.71
CA GLY A 32 2.69 -36.65 -4.43
C GLY A 32 3.96 -35.84 -4.71
N ILE A 33 3.85 -34.51 -4.88
CA ILE A 33 5.01 -33.65 -5.13
C ILE A 33 5.45 -33.00 -3.80
N GLU A 34 6.76 -32.94 -3.56
CA GLU A 34 7.37 -32.35 -2.38
C GLU A 34 8.10 -31.05 -2.69
N ASN A 35 8.22 -30.17 -1.69
CA ASN A 35 9.06 -28.97 -1.73
C ASN A 35 8.76 -28.02 -2.91
N ILE A 36 7.49 -27.83 -3.24
CA ILE A 36 7.09 -26.82 -4.23
C ILE A 36 7.30 -25.40 -3.71
N ALA A 37 7.05 -25.18 -2.42
CA ALA A 37 7.36 -23.94 -1.73
C ALA A 37 8.43 -24.20 -0.66
N CYS A 38 9.47 -23.36 -0.66
CA CYS A 38 10.53 -23.39 0.34
C CYS A 38 10.59 -22.04 1.04
N ILE A 39 10.99 -21.99 2.30
CA ILE A 39 11.15 -20.75 3.04
C ILE A 39 12.53 -20.70 3.70
N ILE A 40 13.14 -19.53 3.68
CA ILE A 40 14.34 -19.24 4.46
C ILE A 40 13.90 -19.00 5.90
N GLU A 41 14.30 -19.86 6.81
CA GLU A 41 13.83 -19.85 8.20
C GLU A 41 14.29 -18.61 8.97
N GLN A 42 15.49 -18.13 8.70
CA GLN A 42 16.05 -16.89 9.24
C GLN A 42 16.56 -16.01 8.11
N PRO A 43 15.70 -15.20 7.48
CA PRO A 43 16.09 -14.37 6.36
C PRO A 43 17.00 -13.23 6.81
N THR A 44 18.08 -13.02 6.06
CA THR A 44 19.07 -11.95 6.23
C THR A 44 19.29 -11.25 4.89
N LEU A 45 19.95 -10.10 4.90
CA LEU A 45 20.39 -9.44 3.66
C LEU A 45 21.39 -10.29 2.88
N GLU A 46 22.21 -11.09 3.58
CA GLU A 46 23.14 -12.03 2.96
C GLU A 46 22.38 -13.14 2.23
N SER A 47 21.43 -13.82 2.90
CA SER A 47 20.61 -14.87 2.27
C SER A 47 19.79 -14.34 1.09
N PHE A 48 19.33 -13.07 1.15
CA PHE A 48 18.70 -12.42 0.03
C PHE A 48 19.71 -12.24 -1.14
N GLY A 49 20.92 -11.79 -0.85
CA GLY A 49 21.98 -11.66 -1.84
C GLY A 49 22.34 -13.00 -2.50
N GLU A 50 22.48 -14.07 -1.72
CA GLU A 50 22.70 -15.42 -2.22
C GLU A 50 21.57 -15.92 -3.12
N MET A 51 20.32 -15.70 -2.73
CA MET A 51 19.15 -16.04 -3.54
C MET A 51 19.16 -15.25 -4.86
N CYS A 52 19.49 -13.96 -4.81
CA CYS A 52 19.61 -13.11 -5.98
C CYS A 52 20.75 -13.56 -6.92
N ALA A 53 21.87 -14.05 -6.39
CA ALA A 53 23.00 -14.52 -7.17
C ALA A 53 22.81 -15.94 -7.75
N ASN A 54 21.94 -16.77 -7.16
CA ASN A 54 21.78 -18.17 -7.54
C ASN A 54 21.23 -18.31 -8.97
N GLU A 55 21.95 -19.00 -9.84
CA GLU A 55 21.60 -19.20 -11.27
C GLU A 55 20.26 -19.94 -11.50
N ASN A 56 19.82 -20.75 -10.53
CA ASN A 56 18.56 -21.49 -10.62
C ASN A 56 17.36 -20.62 -10.26
N VAL A 57 17.54 -19.47 -9.59
CA VAL A 57 16.50 -18.46 -9.37
C VAL A 57 16.35 -17.60 -10.61
N ARG A 58 15.28 -17.79 -11.35
CA ARG A 58 15.04 -17.16 -12.67
C ARG A 58 14.20 -15.91 -12.62
N LEU A 59 13.40 -15.78 -11.59
CA LEU A 59 12.46 -14.68 -11.40
C LEU A 59 12.49 -14.26 -9.94
N LEU A 60 12.67 -12.96 -9.70
CA LEU A 60 12.53 -12.35 -8.40
C LEU A 60 11.14 -11.70 -8.31
N CYS A 61 10.38 -11.98 -7.26
CA CYS A 61 9.16 -11.27 -6.93
C CYS A 61 9.38 -10.60 -5.57
N VAL A 62 9.44 -9.28 -5.58
CA VAL A 62 9.88 -8.50 -4.42
C VAL A 62 8.79 -7.49 -4.04
N THR A 63 8.43 -7.48 -2.76
CA THR A 63 7.61 -6.42 -2.17
C THR A 63 8.40 -5.83 -1.02
N GLY A 64 8.62 -4.53 -1.04
CA GLY A 64 9.39 -3.87 0.02
C GLY A 64 9.78 -2.45 -0.31
N GLY A 65 10.54 -1.85 0.60
CA GLY A 65 11.01 -0.49 0.46
C GLY A 65 12.00 -0.30 -0.70
N PRO A 66 12.32 0.96 -1.06
CA PRO A 66 13.11 1.30 -2.24
C PRO A 66 14.46 0.57 -2.32
N GLY A 67 15.15 0.41 -1.20
CA GLY A 67 16.47 -0.24 -1.17
C GLY A 67 16.45 -1.72 -1.58
N VAL A 68 15.42 -2.47 -1.19
CA VAL A 68 15.28 -3.90 -1.57
C VAL A 68 14.86 -4.02 -3.03
N VAL A 69 13.97 -3.16 -3.49
CA VAL A 69 13.56 -3.08 -4.89
C VAL A 69 14.74 -2.76 -5.79
N ASP A 70 15.53 -1.74 -5.45
CA ASP A 70 16.73 -1.35 -6.18
C ASP A 70 17.76 -2.49 -6.24
N ALA A 71 17.99 -3.17 -5.12
CA ALA A 71 18.90 -4.31 -5.06
C ALA A 71 18.43 -5.43 -6.00
N ALA A 72 17.15 -5.77 -6.02
CA ALA A 72 16.58 -6.77 -6.92
C ALA A 72 16.72 -6.37 -8.39
N MET A 73 16.42 -5.13 -8.74
CA MET A 73 16.52 -4.62 -10.12
C MET A 73 17.97 -4.60 -10.63
N LYS A 74 18.96 -4.36 -9.77
CA LYS A 74 20.39 -4.37 -10.12
C LYS A 74 20.96 -5.76 -10.38
N THR A 75 20.27 -6.84 -10.06
CA THR A 75 20.76 -8.22 -10.26
C THR A 75 20.88 -8.63 -11.73
N GLY A 76 20.25 -7.91 -12.65
CA GLY A 76 20.12 -8.30 -14.06
C GLY A 76 19.15 -9.45 -14.31
N LYS A 77 18.53 -10.02 -13.28
CA LYS A 77 17.46 -11.02 -13.41
C LYS A 77 16.14 -10.36 -13.73
N ARG A 78 15.20 -11.14 -14.28
CA ARG A 78 13.83 -10.69 -14.34
C ARG A 78 13.29 -10.49 -12.92
N ALA A 79 12.87 -9.27 -12.62
CA ALA A 79 12.27 -8.94 -11.35
C ALA A 79 10.86 -8.36 -11.57
N ILE A 80 9.95 -8.69 -10.67
CA ILE A 80 8.61 -8.11 -10.54
C ILE A 80 8.59 -7.49 -9.15
N CYS A 81 8.60 -6.17 -9.10
CA CYS A 81 8.82 -5.44 -7.86
C CYS A 81 7.62 -4.55 -7.53
N ALA A 82 7.11 -4.72 -6.31
CA ALA A 82 6.15 -3.84 -5.67
C ALA A 82 6.89 -2.92 -4.67
N GLY A 83 6.79 -1.64 -4.89
CA GLY A 83 7.42 -0.59 -4.08
C GLY A 83 6.47 -0.02 -3.02
N PRO A 84 6.87 1.08 -2.36
CA PRO A 84 6.03 1.81 -1.43
C PRO A 84 4.85 2.47 -2.14
N GLY A 85 3.83 2.84 -1.37
CA GLY A 85 2.71 3.62 -1.83
C GLY A 85 2.29 4.65 -0.77
N ASN A 86 1.93 5.85 -1.21
CA ASN A 86 1.31 6.85 -0.37
C ASN A 86 0.03 7.34 -1.06
N PRO A 87 -1.08 6.57 -0.97
CA PRO A 87 -2.29 6.80 -1.75
C PRO A 87 -3.10 8.00 -1.27
N PRO A 88 -3.19 9.08 -2.07
CA PRO A 88 -4.00 10.24 -1.75
C PRO A 88 -5.47 10.01 -2.07
N VAL A 89 -6.32 10.62 -1.27
CA VAL A 89 -7.75 10.73 -1.52
C VAL A 89 -8.12 12.18 -1.82
N LEU A 90 -8.89 12.42 -2.87
CA LEU A 90 -9.51 13.72 -3.12
C LEU A 90 -11.04 13.63 -2.91
N VAL A 91 -11.58 14.52 -2.10
CA VAL A 91 -13.03 14.65 -1.89
C VAL A 91 -13.49 16.03 -2.37
N ASP A 92 -14.30 16.07 -3.43
CA ASP A 92 -14.80 17.31 -3.98
C ASP A 92 -16.24 17.65 -3.50
N ALA A 93 -16.74 18.81 -3.90
CA ALA A 93 -18.06 19.29 -3.50
C ALA A 93 -19.24 18.50 -4.11
N THR A 94 -18.97 17.64 -5.11
CA THR A 94 -19.99 16.81 -5.74
C THR A 94 -20.10 15.43 -5.10
N ALA A 95 -19.20 15.10 -4.17
CA ALA A 95 -19.15 13.80 -3.51
C ALA A 95 -20.39 13.55 -2.63
N ASP A 96 -20.83 12.30 -2.56
CA ASP A 96 -21.67 11.81 -1.48
C ASP A 96 -20.80 11.71 -0.20
N ILE A 97 -20.92 12.70 0.67
CA ILE A 97 -20.04 12.90 1.82
C ILE A 97 -20.10 11.74 2.81
N ASP A 98 -21.29 11.21 3.10
CA ASP A 98 -21.43 10.08 4.03
C ASP A 98 -20.80 8.81 3.46
N ARG A 99 -21.03 8.53 2.18
CA ARG A 99 -20.40 7.44 1.47
C ARG A 99 -18.88 7.60 1.41
N ALA A 100 -18.39 8.80 1.11
CA ALA A 100 -16.95 9.09 1.05
C ALA A 100 -16.29 8.81 2.41
N ALA A 101 -16.86 9.34 3.50
CA ALA A 101 -16.34 9.14 4.85
C ALA A 101 -16.34 7.66 5.24
N ARG A 102 -17.43 6.93 4.98
CA ARG A 102 -17.50 5.49 5.25
C ARG A 102 -16.45 4.71 4.46
N CYS A 103 -16.27 5.00 3.16
CA CYS A 103 -15.27 4.32 2.33
C CYS A 103 -13.85 4.60 2.80
N VAL A 104 -13.56 5.86 3.12
CA VAL A 104 -12.24 6.27 3.63
C VAL A 104 -11.93 5.61 4.97
N VAL A 105 -12.86 5.56 5.92
CA VAL A 105 -12.63 4.83 7.17
C VAL A 105 -12.41 3.35 6.91
N GLN A 106 -13.22 2.74 6.06
CA GLN A 106 -13.09 1.32 5.73
C GLN A 106 -11.72 0.98 5.13
N GLY A 107 -11.19 1.81 4.23
CA GLY A 107 -9.91 1.55 3.59
C GLY A 107 -8.72 1.94 4.46
N ALA A 108 -8.76 3.11 5.13
CA ALA A 108 -7.69 3.57 6.00
C ALA A 108 -7.55 2.76 7.30
N ALA A 109 -8.63 2.12 7.77
CA ALA A 109 -8.58 1.27 8.95
C ALA A 109 -8.27 -0.21 8.63
N TYR A 110 -8.39 -0.61 7.37
CA TYR A 110 -8.17 -2.00 7.00
C TYR A 110 -6.74 -2.43 7.31
N ASP A 111 -6.62 -3.55 8.04
CA ASP A 111 -5.33 -4.12 8.47
C ASP A 111 -4.41 -3.07 9.14
N ASN A 112 -5.00 -2.18 9.95
CA ASN A 112 -4.30 -1.06 10.60
C ASN A 112 -3.47 -0.20 9.63
N ASN A 113 -3.97 0.00 8.42
CA ASN A 113 -3.34 0.77 7.34
C ASN A 113 -1.97 0.22 6.88
N LEU A 114 -1.74 -1.08 7.02
CA LEU A 114 -0.50 -1.73 6.54
C LEU A 114 -0.44 -1.87 5.03
N LEU A 115 -1.59 -1.93 4.35
CA LEU A 115 -1.59 -2.11 2.90
C LEU A 115 -1.12 -0.84 2.19
N CYS A 116 -0.25 -1.01 1.21
CA CYS A 116 0.29 0.06 0.38
C CYS A 116 -0.76 0.78 -0.50
N ILE A 117 -1.97 0.22 -0.62
CA ILE A 117 -3.10 0.85 -1.31
C ILE A 117 -4.03 1.62 -0.38
N GLY A 118 -3.90 1.44 0.95
CA GLY A 118 -4.77 2.08 1.94
C GLY A 118 -4.71 3.60 1.84
N GLU A 119 -5.82 4.27 2.13
CA GLU A 119 -5.90 5.73 2.17
C GLU A 119 -4.90 6.27 3.19
N LYS A 120 -3.94 7.09 2.76
CA LYS A 120 -2.89 7.64 3.63
C LYS A 120 -3.15 9.09 4.02
N GLU A 121 -3.70 9.89 3.13
CA GLU A 121 -4.06 11.28 3.35
C GLU A 121 -5.31 11.65 2.55
N VAL A 122 -6.05 12.65 3.03
CA VAL A 122 -7.24 13.15 2.35
C VAL A 122 -7.12 14.65 2.09
N PHE A 123 -7.21 15.00 0.82
CA PHE A 123 -7.40 16.38 0.37
C PHE A 123 -8.90 16.61 0.16
N VAL A 124 -9.47 17.53 0.90
CA VAL A 124 -10.92 17.79 0.86
C VAL A 124 -11.19 19.26 0.56
N LEU A 125 -12.11 19.52 -0.36
CA LEU A 125 -12.52 20.90 -0.65
C LEU A 125 -13.09 21.57 0.59
N ASP A 126 -12.65 22.80 0.86
CA ASP A 126 -13.04 23.59 2.03
C ASP A 126 -14.56 23.65 2.23
N SER A 127 -15.31 23.79 1.13
CA SER A 127 -16.79 23.85 1.16
C SER A 127 -17.49 22.63 1.76
N VAL A 128 -16.83 21.47 1.80
CA VAL A 128 -17.39 20.21 2.32
C VAL A 128 -16.57 19.59 3.44
N ALA A 129 -15.46 20.20 3.82
CA ALA A 129 -14.50 19.64 4.77
C ALA A 129 -15.10 19.40 6.16
N ASP A 130 -15.86 20.33 6.71
CA ASP A 130 -16.50 20.17 8.02
C ASP A 130 -17.56 19.05 8.00
N ALA A 131 -18.35 18.98 6.93
CA ALA A 131 -19.32 17.92 6.75
C ALA A 131 -18.65 16.55 6.62
N PHE A 132 -17.53 16.47 5.89
CA PHE A 132 -16.74 15.25 5.74
C PHE A 132 -16.14 14.78 7.06
N MET A 133 -15.49 15.67 7.82
CA MET A 133 -14.93 15.33 9.13
C MET A 133 -16.00 14.90 10.13
N SER A 134 -17.15 15.57 10.14
CA SER A 134 -18.29 15.15 10.97
C SER A 134 -18.85 13.78 10.54
N ALA A 135 -18.78 13.44 9.26
CA ALA A 135 -19.17 12.13 8.76
C ALA A 135 -18.16 11.04 9.15
N LEU A 136 -16.84 11.32 9.16
CA LEU A 136 -15.82 10.38 9.67
C LEU A 136 -16.12 9.96 11.12
N GLU A 137 -16.49 10.92 11.97
CA GLU A 137 -16.84 10.63 13.38
C GLU A 137 -18.05 9.70 13.51
N LYS A 138 -19.03 9.77 12.60
CA LYS A 138 -20.17 8.85 12.55
C LYS A 138 -19.77 7.43 12.15
N HIS A 139 -18.65 7.28 11.45
CA HIS A 139 -18.13 6.00 10.96
C HIS A 139 -16.95 5.46 11.79
N ALA A 140 -17.02 5.60 13.13
CA ALA A 140 -16.04 5.07 14.09
C ALA A 140 -14.62 5.65 13.98
N ALA A 141 -14.47 6.87 13.48
CA ALA A 141 -13.23 7.63 13.54
C ALA A 141 -13.28 8.65 14.69
N VAL A 142 -12.12 8.94 15.28
CA VAL A 142 -11.98 9.94 16.36
C VAL A 142 -11.03 11.04 15.92
N ARG A 143 -11.50 12.28 16.05
CA ARG A 143 -10.72 13.47 15.72
C ARG A 143 -9.76 13.81 16.85
N LEU A 144 -8.48 14.00 16.51
CA LEU A 144 -7.47 14.56 17.40
C LEU A 144 -7.42 16.08 17.27
N ASN A 145 -7.16 16.76 18.39
CA ASN A 145 -6.80 18.18 18.38
C ASN A 145 -5.30 18.37 18.11
N GLY A 146 -4.85 19.62 17.93
CA GLY A 146 -3.46 19.92 17.57
C GLY A 146 -2.43 19.36 18.56
N SER A 147 -2.64 19.51 19.88
CA SER A 147 -1.69 19.00 20.88
C SER A 147 -1.63 17.46 20.92
N GLN A 148 -2.74 16.78 20.65
CA GLN A 148 -2.81 15.32 20.55
C GLN A 148 -2.12 14.81 19.28
N LEU A 149 -2.31 15.54 18.17
CA LEU A 149 -1.61 15.28 16.92
C LEU A 149 -0.10 15.43 17.07
N ASP A 150 0.35 16.53 17.69
CA ASP A 150 1.78 16.79 17.96
C ASP A 150 2.41 15.67 18.80
N ALA A 151 1.72 15.25 19.87
CA ALA A 151 2.19 14.17 20.72
C ALA A 151 2.30 12.83 19.95
N LEU A 152 1.30 12.50 19.13
CA LEU A 152 1.33 11.31 18.30
C LEU A 152 2.43 11.40 17.24
N THR A 153 2.61 12.54 16.60
CA THR A 153 3.65 12.75 15.57
C THR A 153 5.05 12.53 16.16
N GLN A 154 5.33 13.07 17.34
CA GLN A 154 6.60 12.85 18.03
C GLN A 154 6.87 11.38 18.39
N ALA A 155 5.83 10.62 18.71
CA ALA A 155 5.96 9.20 19.02
C ALA A 155 6.07 8.33 17.77
N ALA A 156 5.31 8.66 16.72
CA ALA A 156 5.15 7.86 15.51
C ALA A 156 6.31 8.01 14.52
N PHE A 157 7.13 9.06 14.63
CA PHE A 157 8.25 9.28 13.73
C PHE A 157 9.58 9.38 14.48
N VAL A 158 10.63 8.84 13.87
CA VAL A 158 12.01 8.91 14.37
C VAL A 158 12.79 9.89 13.50
N PHE A 159 13.41 10.86 14.16
CA PHE A 159 14.25 11.85 13.51
C PHE A 159 15.73 11.43 13.61
N PRO A 160 16.53 11.54 12.54
CA PRO A 160 17.97 11.28 12.60
C PRO A 160 18.66 12.18 13.64
N GLU A 161 19.58 11.63 14.42
CA GLU A 161 20.33 12.39 15.43
C GLU A 161 21.03 13.62 14.81
N GLY A 162 20.82 14.79 15.38
CA GLY A 162 21.45 16.06 14.98
C GLY A 162 20.71 16.88 13.93
N GLN A 163 19.54 16.45 13.46
CA GLN A 163 18.69 17.24 12.56
C GLN A 163 17.36 17.53 13.25
N GLY A 164 17.07 18.82 13.49
CA GLY A 164 15.74 19.23 13.95
C GLY A 164 14.68 18.99 12.87
N ALA A 165 13.41 19.11 13.21
CA ALA A 165 12.22 18.80 12.38
C ALA A 165 12.13 19.49 10.98
N GLY A 166 13.21 19.96 10.42
CA GLY A 166 13.24 20.74 9.18
C GLY A 166 14.19 20.28 8.08
N CYS A 167 15.06 19.28 8.28
CA CYS A 167 16.14 19.01 7.30
C CYS A 167 16.52 17.53 7.08
N GLY A 168 15.74 16.56 7.51
CA GLY A 168 16.01 15.15 7.25
C GLY A 168 14.70 14.39 7.09
N HIS A 169 14.68 13.38 6.22
CA HIS A 169 13.53 12.49 6.10
C HIS A 169 13.32 11.78 7.45
N ALA A 170 12.19 12.05 8.10
CA ALA A 170 11.76 11.30 9.26
C ALA A 170 11.43 9.88 8.82
N ALA A 171 11.72 8.90 9.66
CA ALA A 171 11.32 7.52 9.38
C ALA A 171 10.17 7.12 10.31
N THR A 172 9.22 6.36 9.81
CA THR A 172 8.14 5.80 10.64
C THR A 172 8.73 4.92 11.75
N ASN A 173 8.32 5.17 12.99
CA ASN A 173 8.73 4.39 14.15
C ASN A 173 8.13 2.97 14.06
N LYS A 174 9.01 1.97 13.99
CA LYS A 174 8.63 0.56 13.86
C LYS A 174 7.70 0.06 14.96
N ASP A 175 7.74 0.68 16.13
CA ASP A 175 6.88 0.30 17.26
C ASP A 175 5.41 0.72 17.05
N PHE A 176 5.13 1.58 16.07
CA PHE A 176 3.78 2.03 15.72
C PHE A 176 3.23 1.38 14.46
N ILE A 177 4.07 0.78 13.63
CA ILE A 177 3.65 0.13 12.38
C ILE A 177 2.66 -0.99 12.69
N GLY A 178 1.47 -0.93 12.10
CA GLY A 178 0.41 -1.92 12.23
C GLY A 178 -0.21 -2.03 13.62
N LYS A 179 0.03 -1.08 14.52
CA LYS A 179 -0.56 -1.08 15.86
C LYS A 179 -2.02 -0.65 15.82
N ASP A 180 -2.78 -1.19 16.78
CA ASP A 180 -4.18 -0.86 16.95
C ASP A 180 -4.38 0.57 17.46
N VAL A 181 -5.53 1.14 17.14
CA VAL A 181 -5.92 2.50 17.55
C VAL A 181 -5.67 2.82 19.04
N PRO A 182 -5.94 1.92 20.02
CA PRO A 182 -5.66 2.22 21.43
C PRO A 182 -4.20 2.55 21.74
N VAL A 183 -3.23 1.98 21.00
CA VAL A 183 -1.80 2.28 21.17
C VAL A 183 -1.49 3.70 20.71
N LEU A 184 -2.02 4.09 19.55
CA LEU A 184 -1.90 5.43 19.01
C LEU A 184 -2.59 6.46 19.90
N ALA A 185 -3.79 6.13 20.37
CA ALA A 185 -4.57 6.98 21.29
C ALA A 185 -3.84 7.23 22.62
N GLN A 186 -3.19 6.20 23.16
CA GLN A 186 -2.36 6.35 24.36
C GLN A 186 -1.18 7.31 24.11
N ALA A 187 -0.51 7.18 22.96
CA ALA A 187 0.60 8.10 22.60
C ALA A 187 0.12 9.53 22.39
N ALA A 188 -1.07 9.70 21.80
CA ALA A 188 -1.72 11.00 21.64
C ALA A 188 -2.29 11.60 22.96
N GLY A 189 -2.29 10.82 24.06
CA GLY A 189 -2.87 11.25 25.33
C GLY A 189 -4.40 11.37 25.30
N VAL A 190 -5.08 10.59 24.45
CA VAL A 190 -6.55 10.63 24.29
C VAL A 190 -7.17 9.28 24.64
N ARG A 191 -8.38 9.33 25.21
CA ARG A 191 -9.22 8.14 25.40
C ARG A 191 -10.21 8.04 24.23
N VAL A 192 -10.30 6.88 23.64
CA VAL A 192 -11.21 6.61 22.53
C VAL A 192 -12.29 5.59 22.92
N PRO A 193 -13.49 5.68 22.38
CA PRO A 193 -14.54 4.67 22.56
C PRO A 193 -14.08 3.28 22.07
N SER A 194 -14.64 2.23 22.68
CA SER A 194 -14.47 0.87 22.16
C SER A 194 -15.05 0.78 20.75
N GLY A 195 -14.31 0.13 19.85
CA GLY A 195 -14.70 0.01 18.44
C GLY A 195 -14.25 1.17 17.55
N THR A 196 -13.49 2.13 18.07
CA THR A 196 -12.82 3.14 17.23
C THR A 196 -11.86 2.43 16.28
N GLN A 197 -11.99 2.72 14.98
CA GLN A 197 -11.23 2.08 13.91
C GLN A 197 -10.11 2.96 13.37
N LEU A 198 -10.24 4.29 13.49
CA LEU A 198 -9.34 5.26 12.88
C LEU A 198 -9.20 6.50 13.76
N LEU A 199 -8.00 7.05 13.84
CA LEU A 199 -7.76 8.41 14.31
C LEU A 199 -7.62 9.32 13.08
N PHE A 200 -8.04 10.57 13.19
CA PHE A 200 -7.79 11.56 12.15
C PHE A 200 -7.55 12.95 12.74
N ALA A 201 -6.86 13.79 12.01
CA ALA A 201 -6.66 15.18 12.37
C ALA A 201 -6.63 16.07 11.13
N GLU A 202 -7.06 17.31 11.27
CA GLU A 202 -6.84 18.32 10.25
C GLU A 202 -5.39 18.81 10.32
N THR A 203 -4.71 18.82 9.16
CA THR A 203 -3.29 19.14 9.01
C THR A 203 -3.08 20.09 7.83
N ASP A 204 -1.87 20.64 7.71
CA ASP A 204 -1.41 21.22 6.45
C ASP A 204 -0.79 20.15 5.52
N ALA A 205 -0.57 20.52 4.27
CA ALA A 205 -0.08 19.60 3.23
C ALA A 205 1.42 19.21 3.39
N ASN A 206 2.16 19.82 4.32
CA ASN A 206 3.55 19.49 4.58
C ASN A 206 3.73 18.69 5.88
N HIS A 207 2.64 18.26 6.49
CA HIS A 207 2.69 17.49 7.72
C HIS A 207 3.28 16.09 7.46
N LEU A 208 4.07 15.55 8.40
CA LEU A 208 4.73 14.24 8.25
C LEU A 208 3.75 13.10 7.93
N PHE A 209 2.57 13.10 8.54
CA PHE A 209 1.53 12.11 8.21
C PHE A 209 0.96 12.25 6.79
N VAL A 210 1.20 13.35 6.09
CA VAL A 210 0.84 13.53 4.67
C VAL A 210 1.98 13.08 3.77
N ASP A 211 3.23 13.35 4.18
CA ASP A 211 4.41 13.12 3.34
C ASP A 211 4.94 11.67 3.43
N GLU A 212 4.75 11.00 4.56
CA GLU A 212 5.31 9.67 4.81
C GLU A 212 4.24 8.57 4.82
N GLU A 213 4.53 7.42 4.22
CA GLU A 213 3.71 6.21 4.33
C GLU A 213 3.69 5.72 5.79
N GLN A 214 2.72 6.17 6.59
CA GLN A 214 2.71 5.99 8.05
C GLN A 214 2.40 4.57 8.52
N MET A 215 1.72 3.75 7.71
CA MET A 215 1.36 2.35 8.00
C MET A 215 0.74 2.13 9.39
N MET A 216 -0.17 3.02 9.79
CA MET A 216 -0.92 2.97 11.04
C MET A 216 -2.28 3.66 10.88
N PRO A 217 -3.32 3.33 11.69
CA PRO A 217 -4.67 3.87 11.54
C PRO A 217 -4.79 5.32 12.04
N MET A 218 -4.03 6.21 11.41
CA MET A 218 -4.04 7.67 11.58
C MET A 218 -4.14 8.34 10.21
N LEU A 219 -5.14 9.21 10.02
CA LEU A 219 -5.44 9.83 8.73
C LEU A 219 -5.35 11.36 8.83
N PRO A 220 -4.42 12.02 8.14
CA PRO A 220 -4.38 13.46 8.01
C PRO A 220 -5.44 13.94 7.00
N ILE A 221 -6.11 15.04 7.34
CA ILE A 221 -7.11 15.71 6.50
C ILE A 221 -6.58 17.10 6.15
N VAL A 222 -6.41 17.36 4.88
CA VAL A 222 -5.91 18.64 4.35
C VAL A 222 -7.03 19.35 3.62
N ARG A 223 -7.37 20.59 4.06
CA ARG A 223 -8.30 21.44 3.31
C ARG A 223 -7.63 22.03 2.11
N VAL A 224 -8.34 22.05 1.00
CA VAL A 224 -7.92 22.67 -0.26
C VAL A 224 -9.01 23.59 -0.80
N ARG A 225 -8.62 24.66 -1.48
CA ARG A 225 -9.54 25.69 -1.97
C ARG A 225 -10.17 25.32 -3.32
N SER A 226 -9.48 24.50 -4.10
CA SER A 226 -9.96 24.06 -5.41
C SER A 226 -9.51 22.62 -5.70
N VAL A 227 -10.13 22.02 -6.71
CA VAL A 227 -9.75 20.68 -7.19
C VAL A 227 -8.32 20.66 -7.74
N GLU A 228 -7.89 21.71 -8.42
CA GLU A 228 -6.55 21.85 -8.96
C GLU A 228 -5.50 21.87 -7.85
N GLU A 229 -5.76 22.61 -6.76
CA GLU A 229 -4.89 22.62 -5.58
C GLU A 229 -4.84 21.23 -4.94
N GLY A 230 -5.99 20.56 -4.81
CA GLY A 230 -6.08 19.20 -4.26
C GLY A 230 -5.35 18.17 -5.12
N VAL A 231 -5.48 18.23 -6.43
CA VAL A 231 -4.77 17.34 -7.36
C VAL A 231 -3.26 17.56 -7.29
N GLU A 232 -2.80 18.81 -7.22
CA GLU A 232 -1.36 19.11 -7.13
C GLU A 232 -0.78 18.68 -5.77
N ALA A 233 -1.52 18.87 -4.68
CA ALA A 233 -1.13 18.39 -3.36
C ALA A 233 -1.07 16.86 -3.32
N ALA A 234 -2.08 16.18 -3.87
CA ALA A 234 -2.12 14.73 -4.00
C ALA A 234 -0.94 14.19 -4.83
N ARG A 235 -0.59 14.87 -5.94
CA ARG A 235 0.54 14.49 -6.78
C ARG A 235 1.88 14.59 -6.04
N LYS A 236 2.04 15.59 -5.17
CA LYS A 236 3.23 15.73 -4.32
C LYS A 236 3.31 14.63 -3.28
N ALA A 237 2.22 14.38 -2.56
CA ALA A 237 2.15 13.38 -1.50
C ALA A 237 2.35 11.94 -2.04
N GLU A 238 1.93 11.66 -3.27
CA GLU A 238 2.08 10.37 -3.94
C GLU A 238 3.53 10.07 -4.37
N HIS A 239 4.43 11.05 -4.32
CA HIS A 239 5.88 10.93 -4.60
C HIS A 239 6.25 10.33 -5.95
N ASN A 240 5.34 10.32 -6.91
CA ASN A 240 5.53 9.69 -8.23
C ASN A 240 5.77 8.15 -8.14
N TYR A 241 5.25 7.51 -7.09
CA TYR A 241 5.22 6.05 -6.98
C TYR A 241 4.30 5.42 -8.01
N ARG A 242 3.32 6.19 -8.52
CA ARG A 242 2.29 5.76 -9.48
C ARG A 242 1.52 4.54 -9.01
N HIS A 243 1.31 4.49 -7.71
CA HIS A 243 0.77 3.30 -7.06
C HIS A 243 -0.76 3.33 -7.07
N THR A 244 -1.37 4.19 -6.28
CA THR A 244 -2.81 4.21 -6.05
C THR A 244 -3.28 5.63 -5.79
N ALA A 245 -4.45 5.99 -6.33
CA ALA A 245 -5.14 7.23 -6.01
C ALA A 245 -6.65 7.00 -5.93
N ILE A 246 -7.32 7.74 -5.07
CA ILE A 246 -8.75 7.61 -4.81
C ILE A 246 -9.42 8.97 -4.98
N ILE A 247 -10.59 9.01 -5.62
CA ILE A 247 -11.41 10.22 -5.71
C ILE A 247 -12.86 9.93 -5.33
N HIS A 248 -13.41 10.78 -4.49
CA HIS A 248 -14.86 10.86 -4.25
C HIS A 248 -15.42 12.08 -4.95
N SER A 249 -16.10 11.85 -6.05
CA SER A 249 -16.62 12.88 -6.95
C SER A 249 -17.74 12.34 -7.84
N HIS A 250 -18.61 13.21 -8.29
CA HIS A 250 -19.55 12.95 -9.39
C HIS A 250 -19.24 13.80 -10.63
N ASP A 251 -18.18 14.62 -10.61
CA ASP A 251 -17.73 15.39 -11.77
C ASP A 251 -16.68 14.61 -12.58
N VAL A 252 -17.02 14.31 -13.83
CA VAL A 252 -16.15 13.55 -14.75
C VAL A 252 -14.87 14.33 -15.08
N ASN A 253 -14.91 15.67 -15.11
CA ASN A 253 -13.72 16.50 -15.40
C ASN A 253 -12.73 16.42 -14.23
N HIS A 254 -13.20 16.49 -12.99
CA HIS A 254 -12.36 16.36 -11.80
C HIS A 254 -11.70 14.96 -11.74
N MET A 255 -12.48 13.91 -11.97
CA MET A 255 -11.96 12.55 -12.05
C MET A 255 -10.89 12.41 -13.16
N THR A 256 -11.17 12.97 -14.32
CA THR A 256 -10.23 12.95 -15.47
C THR A 256 -8.95 13.72 -15.17
N ALA A 257 -9.07 14.90 -14.56
CA ALA A 257 -7.94 15.74 -14.19
C ALA A 257 -7.01 15.00 -13.21
N MET A 258 -7.57 14.43 -12.13
CA MET A 258 -6.80 13.69 -11.14
C MET A 258 -6.18 12.42 -11.74
N GLY A 259 -6.94 11.63 -12.50
CA GLY A 259 -6.44 10.41 -13.11
C GLY A 259 -5.28 10.65 -14.08
N ARG A 260 -5.31 11.74 -14.84
CA ARG A 260 -4.21 12.14 -15.72
C ARG A 260 -3.00 12.68 -14.96
N ALA A 261 -3.22 13.43 -13.90
CA ALA A 261 -2.13 14.07 -13.15
C ALA A 261 -1.31 13.07 -12.33
N LEU A 262 -1.97 12.07 -11.75
CA LEU A 262 -1.31 11.08 -10.88
C LEU A 262 -0.82 9.85 -11.66
N ASP A 263 -1.49 9.48 -12.77
CA ASP A 263 -1.11 8.35 -13.63
C ASP A 263 -0.80 7.06 -12.86
N THR A 264 -1.65 6.76 -11.85
CA THR A 264 -1.45 5.63 -10.94
C THR A 264 -1.92 4.30 -11.53
N THR A 265 -1.34 3.22 -11.07
CA THR A 265 -1.73 1.84 -11.43
C THR A 265 -3.16 1.52 -11.01
N LEU A 266 -3.54 1.97 -9.82
CA LEU A 266 -4.91 1.89 -9.32
C LEU A 266 -5.50 3.29 -9.21
N PHE A 267 -6.63 3.50 -9.85
CA PHE A 267 -7.42 4.73 -9.72
C PHE A 267 -8.85 4.38 -9.34
N ILE A 268 -9.23 4.66 -8.10
CA ILE A 268 -10.49 4.25 -7.52
C ILE A 268 -11.45 5.44 -7.44
N LYS A 269 -12.68 5.24 -7.87
CA LYS A 269 -13.75 6.24 -7.83
C LYS A 269 -14.85 5.82 -6.86
N ASN A 270 -15.19 6.68 -5.90
CA ASN A 270 -16.36 6.53 -5.02
C ASN A 270 -16.44 5.18 -4.28
N GLY A 271 -15.29 4.63 -3.94
CA GLY A 271 -15.17 3.37 -3.20
C GLY A 271 -13.95 3.38 -2.30
N PRO A 272 -13.83 2.41 -1.38
CA PRO A 272 -12.63 2.24 -0.56
C PRO A 272 -11.47 1.72 -1.42
N SER A 273 -10.24 1.94 -0.98
CA SER A 273 -9.03 1.43 -1.63
C SER A 273 -9.07 -0.07 -1.94
N MET A 274 -9.73 -0.86 -1.10
CA MET A 274 -9.90 -2.29 -1.27
C MET A 274 -10.62 -2.69 -2.57
N ALA A 275 -11.43 -1.79 -3.13
CA ALA A 275 -12.05 -2.00 -4.44
C ALA A 275 -11.00 -2.14 -5.57
N GLY A 276 -9.85 -1.46 -5.42
CA GLY A 276 -8.73 -1.59 -6.36
C GLY A 276 -8.05 -2.97 -6.35
N LEU A 277 -8.23 -3.75 -5.28
CA LEU A 277 -7.79 -5.15 -5.22
C LEU A 277 -8.83 -6.14 -5.75
N GLY A 278 -9.99 -5.65 -6.22
CA GLY A 278 -11.11 -6.50 -6.65
C GLY A 278 -12.11 -6.83 -5.54
N LEU A 279 -11.98 -6.25 -4.35
CA LEU A 279 -12.91 -6.43 -3.23
C LEU A 279 -14.04 -5.40 -3.30
N GLY A 280 -15.15 -5.76 -3.93
CA GLY A 280 -16.31 -4.88 -4.11
C GLY A 280 -16.18 -3.90 -5.28
N GLY A 281 -15.14 -4.02 -6.09
CA GLY A 281 -14.93 -3.30 -7.34
C GLY A 281 -14.89 -4.22 -8.55
N GLU A 282 -14.75 -3.65 -9.74
CA GLU A 282 -14.53 -4.42 -10.96
C GLU A 282 -13.08 -4.94 -11.03
N GLY A 283 -12.90 -6.07 -11.72
CA GLY A 283 -11.59 -6.66 -11.95
C GLY A 283 -11.36 -7.96 -11.18
N TYR A 284 -10.14 -8.47 -11.26
CA TYR A 284 -9.73 -9.69 -10.57
C TYR A 284 -9.03 -9.38 -9.24
N LEU A 285 -9.12 -10.29 -8.29
CA LEU A 285 -8.47 -10.18 -7.01
C LEU A 285 -6.94 -10.32 -7.16
N SER A 286 -6.18 -9.33 -6.69
CA SER A 286 -4.73 -9.39 -6.61
C SER A 286 -4.22 -8.50 -5.47
N PHE A 287 -3.20 -8.98 -4.76
CA PHE A 287 -2.52 -8.26 -3.68
C PHE A 287 -1.09 -7.81 -4.08
N SER A 288 -0.69 -8.00 -5.33
CA SER A 288 0.63 -7.62 -5.81
C SER A 288 0.52 -6.56 -6.89
N ILE A 289 1.02 -5.37 -6.59
CA ILE A 289 0.96 -4.20 -7.46
C ILE A 289 2.40 -3.76 -7.77
N ALA A 290 2.88 -4.19 -8.95
CA ALA A 290 4.26 -4.06 -9.36
C ALA A 290 4.49 -2.77 -10.17
N THR A 291 4.45 -1.61 -9.50
CA THR A 291 4.66 -0.31 -10.13
C THR A 291 6.10 -0.04 -10.54
N PRO A 292 7.15 -0.33 -9.73
CA PRO A 292 8.53 -0.04 -10.11
C PRO A 292 8.99 -0.75 -11.39
N THR A 293 8.46 -1.95 -11.65
CA THR A 293 8.81 -2.75 -12.85
C THR A 293 7.77 -2.66 -13.96
N GLY A 294 6.63 -1.99 -13.71
CA GLY A 294 5.65 -1.62 -14.72
C GLY A 294 4.59 -2.69 -15.04
N GLU A 295 4.57 -3.83 -14.34
CA GLU A 295 3.53 -4.85 -14.53
C GLU A 295 2.18 -4.42 -13.98
N GLY A 296 2.17 -3.48 -13.04
CA GLY A 296 0.96 -3.01 -12.38
C GLY A 296 0.29 -4.10 -11.55
N VAL A 297 -1.04 -4.21 -11.64
CA VAL A 297 -1.82 -5.25 -10.94
C VAL A 297 -1.49 -6.62 -11.52
N THR A 298 -0.86 -7.49 -10.74
CA THR A 298 -0.36 -8.77 -11.22
C THR A 298 -1.45 -9.84 -11.32
N ASN A 299 -1.21 -10.81 -12.17
CA ASN A 299 -2.01 -12.04 -12.28
C ASN A 299 -1.08 -13.21 -12.65
N PRO A 300 -1.58 -14.46 -12.72
CA PRO A 300 -0.71 -15.60 -13.03
C PRO A 300 0.10 -15.46 -14.31
N ARG A 301 -0.40 -14.75 -15.32
CA ARG A 301 0.35 -14.53 -16.59
C ARG A 301 1.56 -13.61 -16.38
N THR A 302 1.50 -12.69 -15.44
CA THR A 302 2.61 -11.80 -15.09
C THR A 302 3.90 -12.57 -14.76
N PHE A 303 3.76 -13.73 -14.12
CA PHE A 303 4.87 -14.60 -13.70
C PHE A 303 5.32 -15.60 -14.77
N THR A 304 4.73 -15.55 -15.96
CA THR A 304 5.10 -16.40 -17.10
C THR A 304 5.89 -15.62 -18.14
N ARG A 305 6.36 -16.29 -19.16
CA ARG A 305 6.93 -15.67 -20.36
C ARG A 305 6.06 -15.94 -21.57
N VAL A 306 5.88 -14.93 -22.39
CA VAL A 306 5.23 -15.11 -23.70
C VAL A 306 6.20 -15.86 -24.62
N ARG A 307 5.70 -16.91 -25.29
CA ARG A 307 6.44 -17.71 -26.24
C ARG A 307 5.67 -17.76 -27.56
N ARG A 308 6.35 -17.48 -28.65
CA ARG A 308 5.83 -17.72 -29.99
C ARG A 308 6.42 -19.02 -30.51
N CYS A 309 5.61 -19.98 -30.89
CA CYS A 309 6.03 -21.12 -31.64
C CYS A 309 5.56 -20.95 -33.10
N VAL A 310 6.51 -20.94 -34.02
CA VAL A 310 6.22 -20.86 -35.44
C VAL A 310 6.61 -22.21 -36.03
N MET A 311 5.63 -22.87 -36.67
CA MET A 311 5.80 -24.15 -37.31
C MET A 311 5.79 -23.95 -38.81
N VAL A 312 6.89 -24.36 -39.43
CA VAL A 312 6.97 -24.55 -40.89
C VAL A 312 7.33 -26.01 -41.03
N ASP A 313 6.47 -26.75 -41.72
CA ASP A 313 6.61 -28.21 -41.80
C ASP A 313 6.29 -28.92 -40.42
N ASN A 314 6.70 -30.16 -40.21
CA ASN A 314 6.33 -31.00 -39.07
C ASN A 314 7.12 -30.65 -37.80
N LEU A 315 6.46 -30.15 -36.76
CA LEU A 315 7.04 -29.91 -35.46
C LEU A 315 6.15 -30.44 -34.33
N ARG A 316 6.74 -31.21 -33.40
CA ARG A 316 6.08 -31.63 -32.15
C ARG A 316 6.76 -31.00 -30.95
N ILE A 317 5.95 -30.42 -30.06
CA ILE A 317 6.46 -29.76 -28.83
C ILE A 317 5.66 -30.36 -27.67
N TYR A 318 6.10 -31.48 -27.12
CA TYR A 318 5.59 -32.07 -25.88
C TYR A 318 6.59 -33.03 -25.29
#